data_6d07ce3cf0933e493e8a0379bd2630e4
#
_entry.id   6d07ce3cf0933e493e8a0379bd2630e4
#
_cell.length_a   1.000
_cell.length_b   1.000
_cell.length_c   1.000
_cell.angle_alpha   90.00
_cell.angle_beta   90.00
_cell.angle_gamma   90.00
#
_symmetry.space_group_name_H-M   'P 1'
#
loop_
_entity.id
_entity.type
_entity.pdbx_description
1 polymer ?
#
loop_
_entity_poly.entity_id
_entity_poly.type
_entity_poly.pdbx_seq_one_letter_code
_entity_poly.pdbx_strand_id
1 'polypeptide(L)'
;KVLDVDAAEIRYNADWLAPMTFADVARLAANVTVAKLLERDDFRARYCAGQPISLVEFLYPLMQGMDSVAIEADVEIGGTDQTFNLHIGRDLQRAHGQPGQIVMTLPLLRGTDGVQKMSKSLDNGIYLDDPPEAQFGKLMRIPDAVVPEYLRLTTDLDPAEADRLADKAAAGGAGARDVKRRLAREVVTLYHGPEAAAAAEAAFDAGVRQRAGTGGDAGSATALPIPRSAVRDGQVWVVALLADAGLVASRGEARRLVSQGAVRLDGRPVGSIEQTWPVEELDGRLLTVGRRAPVRLQAPPGS
;
A
#
# COMPACT_ATOMS: atom_id res chain seq x y z
N LYS A 1 14.02 -0.81 15.85
CA LYS A 1 13.63 0.62 15.64
C LYS A 1 12.51 1.07 16.61
N VAL A 2 11.69 0.16 17.12
CA VAL A 2 10.53 0.49 17.98
C VAL A 2 10.71 -0.05 19.39
N LEU A 3 11.23 -1.27 19.51
CA LEU A 3 11.43 -1.94 20.79
C LEU A 3 12.92 -2.12 21.06
N ASP A 4 13.30 -1.97 22.32
CA ASP A 4 14.61 -2.43 22.82
C ASP A 4 14.54 -3.94 22.97
N VAL A 5 15.11 -4.67 22.02
CA VAL A 5 15.07 -6.14 21.98
C VAL A 5 15.86 -6.76 23.13
N ASP A 6 16.89 -6.08 23.61
CA ASP A 6 17.73 -6.55 24.72
C ASP A 6 17.02 -6.41 26.07
N ALA A 7 16.08 -5.45 26.16
CA ALA A 7 15.24 -5.26 27.34
C ALA A 7 13.91 -6.06 27.27
N ALA A 8 13.56 -6.60 26.10
CA ALA A 8 12.32 -7.34 25.90
C ALA A 8 12.50 -8.83 26.21
N GLU A 9 11.55 -9.42 26.93
CA GLU A 9 11.48 -10.87 27.13
C GLU A 9 10.77 -11.53 25.95
N ILE A 10 11.47 -12.39 25.20
CA ILE A 10 10.92 -13.15 24.08
C ILE A 10 10.51 -14.52 24.56
N ARG A 11 9.22 -14.88 24.42
CA ARG A 11 8.64 -16.19 24.78
C ARG A 11 8.02 -16.83 23.55
N TYR A 12 8.13 -18.14 23.47
CA TYR A 12 7.54 -18.94 22.40
C TYR A 12 6.37 -19.75 22.94
N ASN A 13 5.20 -19.60 22.34
CA ASN A 13 4.00 -20.32 22.81
C ASN A 13 4.09 -21.85 22.67
N ALA A 14 5.03 -22.37 21.88
CA ALA A 14 5.34 -23.78 21.86
C ALA A 14 5.74 -24.33 23.25
N ASP A 15 6.30 -23.49 24.14
CA ASP A 15 6.75 -23.91 25.48
C ASP A 15 5.59 -24.37 26.35
N TRP A 16 4.40 -23.84 26.18
CA TRP A 16 3.19 -24.21 26.93
C TRP A 16 2.14 -24.93 26.10
N LEU A 17 2.06 -24.70 24.78
CA LEU A 17 1.07 -25.37 23.94
C LEU A 17 1.50 -26.77 23.49
N ALA A 18 2.79 -26.97 23.15
CA ALA A 18 3.26 -28.26 22.66
C ALA A 18 3.14 -29.41 23.67
N PRO A 19 3.38 -29.21 24.99
CA PRO A 19 3.21 -30.29 25.99
C PRO A 19 1.75 -30.56 26.35
N MET A 20 0.76 -29.78 25.91
CA MET A 20 -0.65 -29.98 26.25
C MET A 20 -1.14 -31.34 25.74
N THR A 21 -1.74 -32.11 26.64
CA THR A 21 -2.43 -33.34 26.27
C THR A 21 -3.82 -33.02 25.68
N PHE A 22 -4.43 -34.01 25.03
CA PHE A 22 -5.82 -33.90 24.60
C PHE A 22 -6.79 -33.53 25.74
N ALA A 23 -6.53 -34.06 26.94
CA ALA A 23 -7.32 -33.74 28.13
C ALA A 23 -7.16 -32.28 28.57
N ASP A 24 -5.97 -31.69 28.38
CA ASP A 24 -5.71 -30.27 28.64
C ASP A 24 -6.45 -29.39 27.66
N VAL A 25 -6.40 -29.72 26.35
CA VAL A 25 -7.13 -29.03 25.33
C VAL A 25 -8.65 -29.10 25.57
N ALA A 26 -9.17 -30.26 25.97
CA ALA A 26 -10.59 -30.41 26.31
C ALA A 26 -10.99 -29.54 27.53
N ARG A 27 -10.15 -29.47 28.55
CA ARG A 27 -10.36 -28.57 29.70
C ARG A 27 -10.30 -27.10 29.30
N LEU A 28 -9.37 -26.74 28.44
CA LEU A 28 -9.27 -25.38 27.89
C LEU A 28 -10.54 -25.02 27.12
N ALA A 29 -11.00 -25.91 26.23
CA ALA A 29 -12.21 -25.70 25.42
C ALA A 29 -13.48 -25.59 26.27
N ALA A 30 -13.53 -26.18 27.43
CA ALA A 30 -14.67 -26.10 28.36
C ALA A 30 -14.90 -24.67 28.92
N ASN A 31 -13.91 -23.79 28.85
CA ASN A 31 -14.05 -22.39 29.30
C ASN A 31 -14.81 -21.47 28.35
N VAL A 32 -15.06 -21.91 27.12
CA VAL A 32 -15.71 -21.07 26.09
C VAL A 32 -16.82 -21.86 25.40
N THR A 33 -17.96 -21.24 25.19
CA THR A 33 -19.07 -21.86 24.46
C THR A 33 -18.98 -21.58 22.96
N VAL A 34 -19.57 -22.47 22.15
CA VAL A 34 -19.72 -22.23 20.69
C VAL A 34 -20.48 -20.93 20.42
N ALA A 35 -21.52 -20.63 21.23
CA ALA A 35 -22.26 -19.39 21.11
C ALA A 35 -21.35 -18.16 21.27
N LYS A 36 -20.43 -18.21 22.26
CA LYS A 36 -19.43 -17.14 22.47
C LYS A 36 -18.46 -17.01 21.30
N LEU A 37 -17.98 -18.13 20.74
CA LEU A 37 -17.11 -18.10 19.56
C LEU A 37 -17.80 -17.51 18.33
N LEU A 38 -19.11 -17.76 18.16
CA LEU A 38 -19.92 -17.20 17.08
C LEU A 38 -20.27 -15.70 17.26
N GLU A 39 -19.90 -15.05 18.37
CA GLU A 39 -19.96 -13.59 18.50
C GLU A 39 -18.90 -12.89 17.63
N ARG A 40 -17.83 -13.58 17.26
CA ARG A 40 -16.80 -13.06 16.37
C ARG A 40 -17.39 -12.87 14.97
N ASP A 41 -17.24 -11.64 14.40
CA ASP A 41 -17.92 -11.21 13.19
C ASP A 41 -17.70 -12.14 12.00
N ASP A 42 -16.47 -12.62 11.78
CA ASP A 42 -16.16 -13.51 10.65
C ASP A 42 -16.79 -14.90 10.81
N PHE A 43 -16.79 -15.46 12.03
CA PHE A 43 -17.47 -16.74 12.30
C PHE A 43 -18.97 -16.60 12.15
N ARG A 44 -19.53 -15.51 12.67
CA ARG A 44 -20.97 -15.22 12.54
C ARG A 44 -21.37 -15.08 11.09
N ALA A 45 -20.62 -14.32 10.30
CA ALA A 45 -20.91 -14.13 8.89
C ALA A 45 -20.88 -15.45 8.11
N ARG A 46 -19.85 -16.27 8.33
CA ARG A 46 -19.69 -17.59 7.70
C ARG A 46 -20.77 -18.56 8.13
N TYR A 47 -21.10 -18.59 9.42
CA TYR A 47 -22.16 -19.44 9.96
C TYR A 47 -23.53 -19.10 9.35
N CYS A 48 -23.90 -17.83 9.31
CA CYS A 48 -25.14 -17.35 8.70
C CYS A 48 -25.20 -17.61 7.18
N ALA A 49 -24.05 -17.61 6.50
CA ALA A 49 -23.93 -17.92 5.08
C ALA A 49 -23.86 -19.43 4.77
N GLY A 50 -23.94 -20.30 5.79
CA GLY A 50 -23.79 -21.76 5.62
C GLY A 50 -22.40 -22.18 5.15
N GLN A 51 -21.39 -21.36 5.35
CA GLN A 51 -20.01 -21.69 5.00
C GLN A 51 -19.34 -22.52 6.09
N PRO A 52 -18.46 -23.47 5.72
CA PRO A 52 -17.82 -24.34 6.70
C PRO A 52 -16.91 -23.57 7.64
N ILE A 53 -16.91 -23.93 8.91
CA ILE A 53 -15.97 -23.48 9.94
C ILE A 53 -15.31 -24.70 10.53
N SER A 54 -13.99 -24.80 10.47
CA SER A 54 -13.25 -25.91 11.06
C SER A 54 -13.21 -25.80 12.59
N LEU A 55 -13.26 -26.95 13.29
CA LEU A 55 -13.08 -26.96 14.74
C LEU A 55 -11.72 -26.40 15.18
N VAL A 56 -10.68 -26.55 14.36
CA VAL A 56 -9.36 -25.96 14.62
C VAL A 56 -9.41 -24.44 14.66
N GLU A 57 -10.25 -23.80 13.82
CA GLU A 57 -10.43 -22.35 13.85
C GLU A 57 -11.03 -21.87 15.17
N PHE A 58 -11.87 -22.67 15.82
CA PHE A 58 -12.40 -22.37 17.16
C PHE A 58 -11.37 -22.53 18.27
N LEU A 59 -10.32 -23.32 18.07
CA LEU A 59 -9.25 -23.47 19.06
C LEU A 59 -8.27 -22.28 19.04
N TYR A 60 -8.17 -21.56 17.92
CA TYR A 60 -7.20 -20.46 17.77
C TYR A 60 -7.36 -19.36 18.83
N PRO A 61 -8.56 -18.81 19.12
CA PRO A 61 -8.73 -17.84 20.19
C PRO A 61 -8.34 -18.37 21.58
N LEU A 62 -8.53 -19.66 21.80
CA LEU A 62 -8.15 -20.31 23.06
C LEU A 62 -6.63 -20.47 23.17
N MET A 63 -5.97 -20.83 22.10
CA MET A 63 -4.50 -20.93 22.05
C MET A 63 -3.86 -19.57 22.32
N GLN A 64 -4.35 -18.51 21.65
CA GLN A 64 -3.91 -17.14 21.91
C GLN A 64 -4.22 -16.70 23.34
N GLY A 65 -5.38 -17.06 23.87
CA GLY A 65 -5.73 -16.75 25.26
C GLY A 65 -4.85 -17.47 26.29
N MET A 66 -4.35 -18.67 25.96
CA MET A 66 -3.35 -19.34 26.79
C MET A 66 -2.00 -18.62 26.80
N ASP A 67 -1.65 -17.91 25.77
CA ASP A 67 -0.45 -17.06 25.75
C ASP A 67 -0.55 -16.01 26.87
N SER A 68 -1.71 -15.33 27.00
CA SER A 68 -1.95 -14.35 28.08
C SER A 68 -1.83 -14.99 29.48
N VAL A 69 -2.33 -16.21 29.64
CA VAL A 69 -2.22 -16.98 30.90
C VAL A 69 -0.78 -17.35 31.22
N ALA A 70 -0.05 -17.87 30.22
CA ALA A 70 1.31 -18.39 30.40
C ALA A 70 2.33 -17.30 30.71
N ILE A 71 2.15 -16.11 30.17
CA ILE A 71 3.02 -14.95 30.42
C ILE A 71 2.52 -14.07 31.59
N GLU A 72 1.38 -14.42 32.19
CA GLU A 72 0.76 -13.64 33.27
C GLU A 72 0.58 -12.17 32.90
N ALA A 73 0.06 -11.92 31.68
CA ALA A 73 -0.01 -10.58 31.11
C ALA A 73 -0.86 -9.63 31.95
N ASP A 74 -0.31 -8.46 32.31
CA ASP A 74 -1.05 -7.35 32.97
C ASP A 74 -1.80 -6.49 31.94
N VAL A 75 -1.17 -6.26 30.79
CA VAL A 75 -1.72 -5.47 29.68
C VAL A 75 -1.40 -6.19 28.36
N GLU A 76 -2.39 -6.37 27.52
CA GLU A 76 -2.21 -6.90 26.17
C GLU A 76 -2.67 -5.87 25.12
N ILE A 77 -1.80 -5.59 24.14
CA ILE A 77 -2.04 -4.59 23.11
C ILE A 77 -2.26 -5.29 21.76
N GLY A 78 -3.28 -4.87 21.03
CA GLY A 78 -3.57 -5.42 19.70
C GLY A 78 -4.30 -4.44 18.78
N GLY A 79 -4.53 -4.86 17.56
CA GLY A 79 -5.47 -4.16 16.67
C GLY A 79 -6.92 -4.38 17.11
N THR A 80 -7.84 -3.51 16.68
CA THR A 80 -9.28 -3.67 16.97
C THR A 80 -9.85 -5.00 16.47
N ASP A 81 -9.25 -5.62 15.46
CA ASP A 81 -9.61 -6.96 14.96
C ASP A 81 -9.25 -8.07 15.96
N GLN A 82 -8.38 -7.80 16.94
CA GLN A 82 -7.98 -8.76 17.98
C GLN A 82 -8.83 -8.66 19.26
N THR A 83 -9.74 -7.69 19.35
CA THR A 83 -10.51 -7.40 20.57
C THR A 83 -11.16 -8.66 21.16
N PHE A 84 -11.79 -9.49 20.32
CA PHE A 84 -12.39 -10.74 20.76
C PHE A 84 -11.36 -11.69 21.38
N ASN A 85 -10.23 -11.93 20.71
CA ASN A 85 -9.20 -12.85 21.19
C ASN A 85 -8.56 -12.37 22.50
N LEU A 86 -8.31 -11.05 22.62
CA LEU A 86 -7.77 -10.45 23.85
C LEU A 86 -8.72 -10.61 25.05
N HIS A 87 -10.04 -10.52 24.81
CA HIS A 87 -11.03 -10.79 25.84
C HIS A 87 -11.08 -12.27 26.23
N ILE A 88 -10.90 -13.21 25.30
CA ILE A 88 -10.76 -14.64 25.62
C ILE A 88 -9.55 -14.85 26.54
N GLY A 89 -8.40 -14.21 26.27
CA GLY A 89 -7.23 -14.24 27.15
C GLY A 89 -7.56 -13.81 28.58
N ARG A 90 -8.24 -12.67 28.70
CA ARG A 90 -8.71 -12.15 29.99
C ARG A 90 -9.66 -13.11 30.74
N ASP A 91 -10.57 -13.75 30.02
CA ASP A 91 -11.50 -14.72 30.60
C ASP A 91 -10.76 -15.99 31.04
N LEU A 92 -9.80 -16.47 30.26
CA LEU A 92 -8.96 -17.62 30.61
C LEU A 92 -8.05 -17.35 31.82
N GLN A 93 -7.46 -16.16 31.92
CA GLN A 93 -6.70 -15.76 33.11
C GLN A 93 -7.55 -15.89 34.39
N ARG A 94 -8.78 -15.38 34.37
CA ARG A 94 -9.72 -15.50 35.49
C ARG A 94 -10.05 -16.97 35.81
N ALA A 95 -10.26 -17.81 34.79
CA ALA A 95 -10.50 -19.24 34.95
C ALA A 95 -9.30 -19.96 35.56
N HIS A 96 -8.07 -19.44 35.39
CA HIS A 96 -6.84 -19.93 35.99
C HIS A 96 -6.48 -19.25 37.32
N GLY A 97 -7.39 -18.43 37.88
CA GLY A 97 -7.19 -17.76 39.17
C GLY A 97 -6.26 -16.53 39.10
N GLN A 98 -5.96 -16.04 37.93
CA GLN A 98 -5.16 -14.85 37.70
C GLN A 98 -6.05 -13.59 37.63
N PRO A 99 -5.53 -12.38 37.92
CA PRO A 99 -6.17 -11.12 37.56
C PRO A 99 -6.37 -11.04 36.03
N GLY A 100 -7.53 -10.58 35.58
CA GLY A 100 -7.74 -10.41 34.16
C GLY A 100 -7.01 -9.18 33.62
N GLN A 101 -6.23 -9.37 32.56
CA GLN A 101 -5.44 -8.31 31.89
C GLN A 101 -6.25 -7.08 31.45
N ILE A 102 -5.59 -5.96 31.29
CA ILE A 102 -6.12 -4.78 30.60
C ILE A 102 -5.97 -5.01 29.09
N VAL A 103 -7.07 -4.90 28.36
CA VAL A 103 -7.07 -5.00 26.91
C VAL A 103 -7.00 -3.59 26.33
N MET A 104 -5.96 -3.33 25.52
CA MET A 104 -5.77 -2.07 24.82
C MET A 104 -5.79 -2.34 23.32
N THR A 105 -6.72 -1.73 22.59
CA THR A 105 -6.82 -1.90 21.13
C THR A 105 -6.65 -0.60 20.38
N LEU A 106 -5.95 -0.67 19.26
CA LEU A 106 -5.71 0.45 18.35
C LEU A 106 -6.40 0.20 17.02
N PRO A 107 -6.89 1.25 16.34
CA PRO A 107 -7.44 1.12 14.99
C PRO A 107 -6.42 0.50 14.03
N LEU A 108 -6.91 -0.28 13.08
CA LEU A 108 -6.07 -0.83 12.02
C LEU A 108 -5.76 0.25 10.99
N LEU A 109 -4.48 0.36 10.62
CA LEU A 109 -4.04 1.28 9.59
C LEU A 109 -4.38 0.72 8.21
N ARG A 110 -5.03 1.52 7.36
CA ARG A 110 -5.27 1.18 5.96
C ARG A 110 -3.98 1.21 5.16
N GLY A 111 -3.85 0.32 4.20
CA GLY A 111 -2.70 0.28 3.29
C GLY A 111 -2.63 1.46 2.32
N THR A 112 -1.61 1.45 1.48
CA THR A 112 -1.39 2.49 0.46
C THR A 112 -2.48 2.57 -0.60
N ASP A 113 -3.35 1.56 -0.70
CA ASP A 113 -4.57 1.55 -1.50
C ASP A 113 -5.71 2.39 -0.89
N GLY A 114 -5.61 2.72 0.40
CA GLY A 114 -6.60 3.50 1.15
C GLY A 114 -7.91 2.77 1.47
N VAL A 115 -8.00 1.48 1.18
CA VAL A 115 -9.22 0.68 1.32
C VAL A 115 -9.03 -0.50 2.27
N GLN A 116 -8.07 -1.38 1.96
CA GLN A 116 -7.82 -2.58 2.74
C GLN A 116 -6.84 -2.32 3.88
N LYS A 117 -6.92 -3.13 4.95
CA LYS A 117 -5.92 -3.06 6.02
C LYS A 117 -4.51 -3.31 5.45
N MET A 118 -3.52 -2.64 6.03
CA MET A 118 -2.12 -2.86 5.67
C MET A 118 -1.73 -4.31 5.89
N SER A 119 -1.17 -4.96 4.86
CA SER A 119 -0.80 -6.37 4.91
C SER A 119 0.35 -6.69 3.96
N LYS A 120 1.25 -7.58 4.38
CA LYS A 120 2.34 -8.08 3.53
C LYS A 120 1.82 -8.85 2.31
N SER A 121 0.75 -9.61 2.48
CA SER A 121 0.15 -10.41 1.39
C SER A 121 -0.51 -9.56 0.31
N LEU A 122 -0.87 -8.32 0.62
CA LEU A 122 -1.50 -7.38 -0.32
C LEU A 122 -0.51 -6.40 -0.95
N ASP A 123 0.76 -6.43 -0.52
CA ASP A 123 1.82 -5.50 -0.96
C ASP A 123 1.40 -4.00 -0.86
N ASN A 124 0.51 -3.70 0.08
CA ASN A 124 -0.02 -2.36 0.33
C ASN A 124 0.59 -1.72 1.58
N GLY A 125 1.72 -2.25 2.06
CA GLY A 125 2.35 -1.85 3.30
C GLY A 125 3.42 -0.77 3.14
N ILE A 126 3.53 0.07 4.19
CA ILE A 126 4.68 0.93 4.47
C ILE A 126 5.38 0.30 5.67
N TYR A 127 6.58 -0.21 5.46
CA TYR A 127 7.26 -1.03 6.45
C TYR A 127 8.34 -0.23 7.19
N LEU A 128 8.62 -0.61 8.45
CA LEU A 128 9.64 0.03 9.28
C LEU A 128 11.06 -0.18 8.72
N ASP A 129 11.28 -1.24 7.97
CA ASP A 129 12.53 -1.60 7.31
C ASP A 129 12.64 -1.09 5.86
N ASP A 130 11.59 -0.44 5.34
CA ASP A 130 11.70 0.26 4.05
C ASP A 130 12.85 1.29 4.10
N PRO A 131 13.65 1.43 3.04
CA PRO A 131 14.59 2.53 2.92
C PRO A 131 13.88 3.90 3.03
N PRO A 132 14.54 4.94 3.56
CA PRO A 132 13.92 6.27 3.78
C PRO A 132 13.20 6.84 2.55
N GLU A 133 13.82 6.72 1.37
CA GLU A 133 13.26 7.22 0.11
C GLU A 133 12.02 6.42 -0.33
N ALA A 134 12.02 5.11 -0.10
CA ALA A 134 10.88 4.25 -0.40
C ALA A 134 9.72 4.55 0.54
N GLN A 135 10.00 4.67 1.86
CA GLN A 135 9.00 5.01 2.87
C GLN A 135 8.39 6.38 2.59
N PHE A 136 9.21 7.41 2.31
CA PHE A 136 8.75 8.74 1.91
C PHE A 136 7.88 8.68 0.65
N GLY A 137 8.35 7.99 -0.39
CA GLY A 137 7.63 7.84 -1.65
C GLY A 137 6.29 7.12 -1.52
N LYS A 138 6.19 6.10 -0.65
CA LYS A 138 4.94 5.39 -0.36
C LYS A 138 3.94 6.32 0.34
N LEU A 139 4.37 7.08 1.36
CA LEU A 139 3.54 8.07 2.08
C LEU A 139 3.02 9.17 1.16
N MET A 140 3.82 9.62 0.20
CA MET A 140 3.38 10.60 -0.79
C MET A 140 2.30 10.07 -1.76
N ARG A 141 2.11 8.74 -1.85
CA ARG A 141 1.15 8.09 -2.78
C ARG A 141 -0.17 7.71 -2.13
N ILE A 142 -0.26 7.66 -0.78
CA ILE A 142 -1.51 7.32 -0.12
C ILE A 142 -2.64 8.26 -0.60
N PRO A 143 -3.89 7.79 -0.69
CA PRO A 143 -5.03 8.66 -1.02
C PRO A 143 -5.22 9.76 0.02
N ASP A 144 -5.68 10.94 -0.39
CA ASP A 144 -5.91 12.08 0.50
C ASP A 144 -6.89 11.74 1.65
N ALA A 145 -7.86 10.88 1.35
CA ALA A 145 -8.87 10.46 2.33
C ALA A 145 -8.33 9.68 3.54
N VAL A 146 -7.13 9.07 3.45
CA VAL A 146 -6.52 8.34 4.57
C VAL A 146 -5.46 9.16 5.32
N VAL A 147 -5.07 10.31 4.81
CA VAL A 147 -4.07 11.18 5.44
C VAL A 147 -4.41 11.52 6.91
N PRO A 148 -5.68 11.84 7.26
CA PRO A 148 -6.06 12.10 8.65
C PRO A 148 -5.78 10.93 9.60
N GLU A 149 -6.02 9.70 9.13
CA GLU A 149 -5.76 8.48 9.89
C GLU A 149 -4.26 8.29 10.13
N TYR A 150 -3.45 8.47 9.08
CA TYR A 150 -1.99 8.36 9.19
C TYR A 150 -1.40 9.41 10.12
N LEU A 151 -1.84 10.67 10.05
CA LEU A 151 -1.38 11.72 10.96
C LEU A 151 -1.60 11.34 12.42
N ARG A 152 -2.78 10.80 12.76
CA ARG A 152 -3.12 10.44 14.15
C ARG A 152 -2.46 9.16 14.64
N LEU A 153 -2.22 8.19 13.75
CA LEU A 153 -1.78 6.84 14.15
C LEU A 153 -0.28 6.61 13.95
N THR A 154 0.41 7.42 13.16
CA THR A 154 1.81 7.17 12.78
C THR A 154 2.76 8.32 13.04
N THR A 155 2.32 9.38 13.72
CA THR A 155 3.17 10.51 14.08
C THR A 155 3.02 10.87 15.55
N ASP A 156 4.03 11.54 16.11
CA ASP A 156 4.02 12.09 17.46
C ASP A 156 3.51 13.56 17.49
N LEU A 157 2.77 13.98 16.47
CA LEU A 157 2.19 15.31 16.41
C LEU A 157 1.16 15.50 17.53
N ASP A 158 1.11 16.72 18.06
CA ASP A 158 0.02 17.11 18.98
C ASP A 158 -1.34 16.85 18.30
N PRO A 159 -2.33 16.28 19.00
CA PRO A 159 -3.64 15.95 18.41
C PRO A 159 -4.32 17.15 17.72
N ALA A 160 -4.21 18.36 18.29
CA ALA A 160 -4.79 19.56 17.69
C ALA A 160 -4.03 20.00 16.42
N GLU A 161 -2.73 19.73 16.33
CA GLU A 161 -1.96 19.95 15.09
C GLU A 161 -2.32 18.91 14.03
N ALA A 162 -2.41 17.64 14.42
CA ALA A 162 -2.83 16.56 13.53
C ALA A 162 -4.22 16.83 12.91
N ASP A 163 -5.17 17.31 13.72
CA ASP A 163 -6.51 17.67 13.24
C ASP A 163 -6.49 18.86 12.27
N ARG A 164 -5.74 19.92 12.57
CA ARG A 164 -5.58 21.05 11.63
C ARG A 164 -4.97 20.63 10.29
N LEU A 165 -3.98 19.73 10.32
CA LEU A 165 -3.37 19.18 9.10
C LEU A 165 -4.37 18.28 8.36
N ALA A 166 -5.17 17.50 9.08
CA ALA A 166 -6.22 16.68 8.50
C ALA A 166 -7.26 17.52 7.73
N ASP A 167 -7.72 18.62 8.33
CA ASP A 167 -8.64 19.56 7.67
C ASP A 167 -8.03 20.18 6.42
N LYS A 168 -6.74 20.56 6.50
CA LYS A 168 -6.01 21.09 5.34
C LYS A 168 -5.87 20.03 4.23
N ALA A 169 -5.65 18.76 4.57
CA ALA A 169 -5.59 17.68 3.60
C ALA A 169 -6.94 17.43 2.94
N ALA A 170 -8.04 17.49 3.71
CA ALA A 170 -9.40 17.29 3.20
C ALA A 170 -9.82 18.36 2.17
N ALA A 171 -9.24 19.56 2.22
CA ALA A 171 -9.45 20.61 1.23
C ALA A 171 -8.84 20.28 -0.15
N GLY A 172 -7.97 19.28 -0.23
CA GLY A 172 -7.39 18.79 -1.48
C GLY A 172 -6.30 19.69 -2.08
N GLY A 173 -5.88 19.35 -3.30
CA GLY A 173 -4.97 20.16 -4.09
C GLY A 173 -3.56 20.32 -3.48
N ALA A 174 -3.00 21.54 -3.56
CA ALA A 174 -1.68 21.84 -3.04
C ALA A 174 -1.59 21.63 -1.51
N GLY A 175 -2.68 21.94 -0.78
CA GLY A 175 -2.77 21.74 0.65
C GLY A 175 -2.57 20.29 1.07
N ALA A 176 -3.23 19.35 0.39
CA ALA A 176 -3.10 17.92 0.66
C ALA A 176 -1.67 17.43 0.37
N ARG A 177 -1.05 17.91 -0.71
CA ARG A 177 0.34 17.57 -1.04
C ARG A 177 1.32 18.04 0.04
N ASP A 178 1.17 19.27 0.54
CA ASP A 178 2.03 19.78 1.60
C ASP A 178 1.87 18.99 2.90
N VAL A 179 0.64 18.63 3.23
CA VAL A 179 0.36 17.79 4.41
C VAL A 179 0.98 16.40 4.27
N LYS A 180 0.89 15.75 3.10
CA LYS A 180 1.58 14.47 2.85
C LYS A 180 3.09 14.58 2.98
N ARG A 181 3.69 15.70 2.55
CA ARG A 181 5.11 15.97 2.76
C ARG A 181 5.45 16.05 4.25
N ARG A 182 4.64 16.77 5.01
CA ARG A 182 4.82 16.87 6.47
C ARG A 182 4.70 15.49 7.10
N LEU A 183 3.65 14.72 6.79
CA LEU A 183 3.47 13.36 7.26
C LEU A 183 4.66 12.46 6.92
N ALA A 184 5.12 12.48 5.67
CA ALA A 184 6.24 11.66 5.22
C ALA A 184 7.54 12.02 5.97
N ARG A 185 7.77 13.32 6.20
CA ARG A 185 8.93 13.79 6.96
C ARG A 185 8.86 13.32 8.41
N GLU A 186 7.70 13.45 9.08
CA GLU A 186 7.53 13.00 10.47
C GLU A 186 7.80 11.49 10.60
N VAL A 187 7.19 10.68 9.76
CA VAL A 187 7.35 9.21 9.82
C VAL A 187 8.80 8.79 9.51
N VAL A 188 9.42 9.36 8.48
CA VAL A 188 10.81 9.03 8.16
C VAL A 188 11.75 9.53 9.24
N THR A 189 11.49 10.70 9.85
CA THR A 189 12.28 11.19 10.99
C THR A 189 12.20 10.25 12.18
N LEU A 190 11.01 9.74 12.48
CA LEU A 190 10.78 8.83 13.62
C LEU A 190 11.61 7.54 13.50
N TYR A 191 11.75 6.98 12.30
CA TYR A 191 12.37 5.67 12.10
C TYR A 191 13.80 5.70 11.54
N HIS A 192 14.21 6.82 10.95
CA HIS A 192 15.52 6.93 10.27
C HIS A 192 16.32 8.20 10.66
N GLY A 193 15.69 9.11 11.41
CA GLY A 193 16.30 10.37 11.81
C GLY A 193 16.07 11.53 10.83
N PRO A 194 16.31 12.77 11.29
CA PRO A 194 15.99 13.99 10.54
C PRO A 194 16.81 14.17 9.27
N GLU A 195 18.09 13.73 9.28
CA GLU A 195 18.97 13.83 8.11
C GLU A 195 18.50 12.93 6.97
N ALA A 196 18.12 11.68 7.29
CA ALA A 196 17.57 10.75 6.32
C ALA A 196 16.21 11.22 5.75
N ALA A 197 15.38 11.85 6.58
CA ALA A 197 14.12 12.43 6.15
C ALA A 197 14.32 13.59 5.15
N ALA A 198 15.29 14.48 5.42
CA ALA A 198 15.64 15.57 4.52
C ALA A 198 16.21 15.06 3.17
N ALA A 199 17.07 14.04 3.23
CA ALA A 199 17.63 13.41 2.04
C ALA A 199 16.54 12.71 1.20
N ALA A 200 15.62 11.97 1.84
CA ALA A 200 14.52 11.31 1.17
C ALA A 200 13.56 12.30 0.49
N GLU A 201 13.26 13.43 1.13
CA GLU A 201 12.46 14.50 0.56
C GLU A 201 13.14 15.12 -0.66
N ALA A 202 14.45 15.43 -0.56
CA ALA A 202 15.23 15.99 -1.67
C ALA A 202 15.29 15.00 -2.87
N ALA A 203 15.48 13.71 -2.61
CA ALA A 203 15.47 12.66 -3.62
C ALA A 203 14.10 12.54 -4.30
N PHE A 204 13.01 12.61 -3.52
CA PHE A 204 11.66 12.62 -4.05
C PHE A 204 11.42 13.82 -4.98
N ASP A 205 11.86 15.02 -4.59
CA ASP A 205 11.72 16.23 -5.41
C ASP A 205 12.57 16.17 -6.67
N ALA A 206 13.77 15.63 -6.60
CA ALA A 206 14.62 15.40 -7.78
C ALA A 206 13.93 14.43 -8.75
N GLY A 207 13.38 13.33 -8.26
CA GLY A 207 12.61 12.38 -9.07
C GLY A 207 11.33 12.95 -9.67
N VAL A 208 10.64 13.87 -8.99
CA VAL A 208 9.49 14.60 -9.54
C VAL A 208 9.94 15.58 -10.60
N ARG A 209 11.01 16.35 -10.37
CA ARG A 209 11.59 17.29 -11.37
C ARG A 209 12.08 16.54 -12.60
N GLN A 210 12.77 15.43 -12.45
CA GLN A 210 13.22 14.60 -13.56
C GLN A 210 12.04 14.08 -14.40
N ARG A 211 10.95 13.63 -13.74
CA ARG A 211 9.70 13.21 -14.43
C ARG A 211 8.95 14.38 -15.09
N ALA A 212 8.99 15.57 -14.50
CA ALA A 212 8.43 16.78 -15.08
C ALA A 212 9.33 17.35 -16.20
N GLY A 213 10.66 17.23 -16.03
CA GLY A 213 11.65 17.66 -17.00
C GLY A 213 11.77 16.73 -18.23
N THR A 214 11.40 15.44 -18.08
CA THR A 214 11.29 14.53 -19.24
C THR A 214 10.10 14.86 -20.17
N GLY A 215 9.29 15.85 -19.79
CA GLY A 215 8.36 16.50 -20.72
C GLY A 215 9.00 17.65 -21.52
N GLY A 216 10.27 17.99 -21.30
CA GLY A 216 10.89 19.20 -21.85
C GLY A 216 12.35 19.13 -22.30
N ASP A 217 13.06 18.03 -22.12
CA ASP A 217 14.44 17.96 -22.66
C ASP A 217 14.44 17.23 -24.02
N ALA A 218 14.16 18.02 -25.06
CA ALA A 218 14.17 17.61 -26.46
C ALA A 218 15.57 17.19 -26.97
N GLY A 219 16.62 17.33 -26.15
CA GLY A 219 18.01 17.06 -26.56
C GLY A 219 18.46 15.59 -26.43
N SER A 220 17.78 14.77 -25.63
CA SER A 220 18.21 13.39 -25.29
C SER A 220 17.26 12.28 -25.75
N ALA A 221 16.17 12.60 -26.44
CA ALA A 221 15.25 11.58 -26.91
C ALA A 221 15.88 10.73 -28.02
N THR A 222 15.90 9.40 -27.82
CA THR A 222 16.38 8.47 -28.84
C THR A 222 15.54 8.60 -30.11
N ALA A 223 16.19 8.73 -31.24
CA ALA A 223 15.54 8.78 -32.55
C ALA A 223 14.86 7.45 -32.84
N LEU A 224 13.58 7.47 -33.21
CA LEU A 224 12.80 6.30 -33.58
C LEU A 224 12.27 6.47 -35.00
N PRO A 225 12.79 5.73 -35.98
CA PRO A 225 12.27 5.82 -37.33
C PRO A 225 10.82 5.29 -37.37
N ILE A 226 9.94 6.02 -38.06
CA ILE A 226 8.56 5.59 -38.30
C ILE A 226 8.59 4.39 -39.24
N PRO A 227 8.11 3.22 -38.81
CA PRO A 227 8.11 2.04 -39.67
C PRO A 227 7.23 2.26 -40.91
N ARG A 228 7.73 1.88 -42.09
CA ARG A 228 6.95 1.97 -43.34
C ARG A 228 5.64 1.16 -43.27
N SER A 229 5.60 0.09 -42.50
CA SER A 229 4.39 -0.71 -42.26
C SER A 229 3.29 0.03 -41.51
N ALA A 230 3.64 1.07 -40.76
CA ALA A 230 2.69 1.93 -40.05
C ALA A 230 2.13 3.09 -40.91
N VAL A 231 2.71 3.31 -42.10
CA VAL A 231 2.31 4.36 -43.04
C VAL A 231 1.36 3.78 -44.10
N ARG A 232 0.18 4.38 -44.28
CA ARG A 232 -0.78 4.05 -45.34
C ARG A 232 -1.30 5.36 -45.95
N ASP A 233 -1.18 5.49 -47.24
CA ASP A 233 -1.63 6.69 -47.98
C ASP A 233 -1.09 8.00 -47.37
N GLY A 234 0.19 8.02 -46.99
CA GLY A 234 0.83 9.15 -46.33
C GLY A 234 0.40 9.42 -44.87
N GLN A 235 -0.48 8.60 -44.33
CA GLN A 235 -0.99 8.71 -42.95
C GLN A 235 -0.40 7.65 -42.03
N VAL A 236 -0.15 8.01 -40.80
CA VAL A 236 0.35 7.11 -39.74
C VAL A 236 -0.74 6.92 -38.70
N TRP A 237 -1.21 5.69 -38.58
CA TRP A 237 -2.17 5.32 -37.54
C TRP A 237 -1.48 5.04 -36.21
N VAL A 238 -1.94 5.71 -35.12
CA VAL A 238 -1.31 5.62 -33.79
C VAL A 238 -1.10 4.18 -33.31
N VAL A 239 -2.09 3.30 -33.47
CA VAL A 239 -2.02 1.91 -33.00
C VAL A 239 -1.00 1.09 -33.79
N ALA A 240 -0.89 1.35 -35.08
CA ALA A 240 0.12 0.72 -35.94
C ALA A 240 1.53 1.24 -35.60
N LEU A 241 1.68 2.54 -35.43
CA LEU A 241 2.96 3.14 -35.03
C LEU A 241 3.50 2.52 -33.74
N LEU A 242 2.66 2.41 -32.71
CA LEU A 242 3.07 1.86 -31.41
C LEU A 242 3.50 0.39 -31.50
N ALA A 243 2.75 -0.42 -32.24
CA ALA A 243 3.01 -1.84 -32.36
C ALA A 243 4.19 -2.15 -33.29
N ASP A 244 4.20 -1.51 -34.47
CA ASP A 244 5.18 -1.79 -35.52
C ASP A 244 6.57 -1.19 -35.20
N ALA A 245 6.61 -0.12 -34.38
CA ALA A 245 7.85 0.44 -33.83
C ALA A 245 8.37 -0.30 -32.58
N GLY A 246 7.72 -1.37 -32.15
CA GLY A 246 8.14 -2.16 -31.00
C GLY A 246 7.96 -1.45 -29.64
N LEU A 247 7.18 -0.38 -29.60
CA LEU A 247 6.90 0.34 -28.35
C LEU A 247 5.91 -0.40 -27.45
N VAL A 248 5.15 -1.34 -28.01
CA VAL A 248 4.23 -2.24 -27.30
C VAL A 248 4.27 -3.62 -27.93
N ALA A 249 3.85 -4.64 -27.19
CA ALA A 249 3.91 -6.03 -27.67
C ALA A 249 2.82 -6.37 -28.70
N SER A 250 1.73 -5.62 -28.76
CA SER A 250 0.63 -5.89 -29.70
C SER A 250 -0.26 -4.66 -29.96
N ARG A 251 -1.03 -4.71 -31.06
CA ARG A 251 -2.03 -3.70 -31.38
C ARG A 251 -3.15 -3.63 -30.33
N GLY A 252 -3.45 -4.73 -29.63
CA GLY A 252 -4.40 -4.76 -28.52
C GLY A 252 -3.91 -3.95 -27.34
N GLU A 253 -2.65 -4.10 -26.99
CA GLU A 253 -2.00 -3.29 -25.95
C GLU A 253 -1.94 -1.81 -26.33
N ALA A 254 -1.61 -1.50 -27.59
CA ALA A 254 -1.63 -0.13 -28.09
C ALA A 254 -2.99 0.55 -27.90
N ARG A 255 -4.09 -0.12 -28.30
CA ARG A 255 -5.45 0.41 -28.11
C ARG A 255 -5.75 0.68 -26.64
N ARG A 256 -5.43 -0.25 -25.76
CA ARG A 256 -5.63 -0.10 -24.31
C ARG A 256 -4.88 1.12 -23.76
N LEU A 257 -3.61 1.29 -24.11
CA LEU A 257 -2.79 2.40 -23.62
C LEU A 257 -3.28 3.75 -24.15
N VAL A 258 -3.74 3.83 -25.41
CA VAL A 258 -4.35 5.04 -25.97
C VAL A 258 -5.65 5.37 -25.22
N SER A 259 -6.55 4.40 -25.03
CA SER A 259 -7.81 4.61 -24.32
C SER A 259 -7.62 5.00 -22.85
N GLN A 260 -6.51 4.62 -22.23
CA GLN A 260 -6.13 5.01 -20.86
C GLN A 260 -5.42 6.38 -20.80
N GLY A 261 -5.25 7.10 -21.92
CA GLY A 261 -4.54 8.38 -21.99
C GLY A 261 -3.04 8.26 -21.69
N ALA A 262 -2.48 7.05 -21.77
CA ALA A 262 -1.08 6.76 -21.48
C ALA A 262 -0.14 7.06 -22.67
N VAL A 263 -0.67 7.37 -23.85
CA VAL A 263 0.10 7.75 -25.04
C VAL A 263 0.00 9.25 -25.23
N ARG A 264 1.14 9.92 -25.37
CA ARG A 264 1.21 11.36 -25.54
C ARG A 264 2.12 11.74 -26.70
N LEU A 265 1.70 12.72 -27.48
CA LEU A 265 2.48 13.34 -28.54
C LEU A 265 2.75 14.80 -28.13
N ASP A 266 4.04 15.17 -28.02
CA ASP A 266 4.49 16.45 -27.46
C ASP A 266 3.81 16.81 -26.13
N GLY A 267 3.70 15.83 -25.24
CA GLY A 267 3.08 16.00 -23.93
C GLY A 267 1.55 16.01 -23.90
N ARG A 268 0.88 16.10 -25.05
CA ARG A 268 -0.59 16.07 -25.15
C ARG A 268 -1.09 14.63 -25.31
N PRO A 269 -2.10 14.20 -24.55
CA PRO A 269 -2.64 12.86 -24.71
C PRO A 269 -3.25 12.67 -26.10
N VAL A 270 -3.05 11.46 -26.66
CA VAL A 270 -3.71 11.05 -27.91
C VAL A 270 -5.17 10.75 -27.61
N GLY A 271 -6.09 11.45 -28.28
CA GLY A 271 -7.51 11.45 -27.94
C GLY A 271 -8.31 10.23 -28.38
N SER A 272 -7.85 9.50 -29.41
CA SER A 272 -8.60 8.37 -29.98
C SER A 272 -7.66 7.26 -30.50
N ILE A 273 -8.12 6.03 -30.41
CA ILE A 273 -7.47 4.86 -31.03
C ILE A 273 -7.50 4.90 -32.55
N GLU A 274 -8.37 5.71 -33.14
CA GLU A 274 -8.51 5.87 -34.59
C GLU A 274 -7.65 7.04 -35.12
N GLN A 275 -6.94 7.73 -34.24
CA GLN A 275 -6.17 8.91 -34.62
C GLN A 275 -5.07 8.60 -35.62
N THR A 276 -5.02 9.40 -36.67
CA THR A 276 -3.99 9.37 -37.71
C THR A 276 -3.36 10.74 -37.87
N TRP A 277 -2.14 10.79 -38.40
CA TRP A 277 -1.43 12.02 -38.74
C TRP A 277 -0.70 11.85 -40.04
N PRO A 278 -0.56 12.90 -40.84
CA PRO A 278 0.39 12.91 -41.96
C PRO A 278 1.81 12.56 -41.44
N VAL A 279 2.52 11.73 -42.17
CA VAL A 279 3.87 11.31 -41.76
C VAL A 279 4.82 12.48 -41.54
N GLU A 280 4.67 13.53 -42.36
CA GLU A 280 5.47 14.76 -42.30
C GLU A 280 5.23 15.55 -40.99
N GLU A 281 4.01 15.51 -40.44
CA GLU A 281 3.68 16.19 -39.17
C GLU A 281 4.27 15.48 -37.97
N LEU A 282 4.65 14.22 -38.08
CA LEU A 282 5.24 13.45 -37.00
C LEU A 282 6.76 13.58 -36.93
N ASP A 283 7.41 14.07 -37.96
CA ASP A 283 8.86 14.20 -37.98
C ASP A 283 9.34 15.17 -36.89
N GLY A 284 10.32 14.73 -36.11
CA GLY A 284 10.87 15.49 -35.00
C GLY A 284 10.01 15.56 -33.75
N ARG A 285 8.76 15.07 -33.76
CA ARG A 285 7.86 15.13 -32.60
C ARG A 285 8.22 14.08 -31.56
N LEU A 286 7.87 14.37 -30.29
CA LEU A 286 8.15 13.51 -29.15
C LEU A 286 6.95 12.62 -28.80
N LEU A 287 7.13 11.31 -28.91
CA LEU A 287 6.13 10.32 -28.53
C LEU A 287 6.51 9.69 -27.17
N THR A 288 5.56 9.70 -26.23
CA THR A 288 5.72 9.09 -24.92
C THR A 288 4.66 8.01 -24.74
N VAL A 289 5.05 6.81 -24.26
CA VAL A 289 4.18 5.67 -24.03
C VAL A 289 4.28 5.19 -22.59
N GLY A 290 3.24 5.43 -21.81
CA GLY A 290 3.19 5.07 -20.40
C GLY A 290 4.28 5.76 -19.58
N ARG A 291 5.13 4.95 -18.93
CA ARG A 291 6.27 5.42 -18.10
C ARG A 291 7.62 5.36 -18.82
N ARG A 292 7.63 5.05 -20.10
CA ARG A 292 8.87 4.93 -20.88
C ARG A 292 9.45 6.31 -21.21
N ALA A 293 10.77 6.35 -21.46
CA ALA A 293 11.43 7.55 -21.93
C ALA A 293 10.80 8.01 -23.26
N PRO A 294 10.68 9.32 -23.51
CA PRO A 294 10.18 9.85 -24.77
C PRO A 294 11.12 9.46 -25.92
N VAL A 295 10.54 9.17 -27.09
CA VAL A 295 11.26 8.92 -28.32
C VAL A 295 10.96 10.03 -29.33
N ARG A 296 11.95 10.41 -30.12
CA ARG A 296 11.81 11.38 -31.21
C ARG A 296 11.49 10.64 -32.50
N LEU A 297 10.31 10.88 -33.05
CA LEU A 297 9.91 10.28 -34.32
C LEU A 297 10.72 10.85 -35.49
N GLN A 298 11.10 9.99 -36.42
CA GLN A 298 11.75 10.36 -37.66
C GLN A 298 10.97 9.81 -38.83
N ALA A 299 10.63 10.68 -39.79
CA ALA A 299 10.00 10.29 -41.03
C ALA A 299 10.93 9.38 -41.83
N PRO A 300 10.43 8.34 -42.53
CA PRO A 300 11.25 7.51 -43.38
C PRO A 300 11.81 8.32 -44.54
N PRO A 301 13.08 8.11 -44.94
CA PRO A 301 13.67 8.87 -46.06
C PRO A 301 12.89 8.58 -47.34
N GLY A 302 12.40 9.66 -48.00
CA GLY A 302 11.71 9.59 -49.29
C GLY A 302 10.18 9.41 -49.18
N SER A 303 9.55 9.91 -48.12
CA SER A 303 8.06 10.05 -48.06
C SER A 303 7.61 11.37 -48.67
#